data_f781ed35977742a7c464edbb0d6bcd68
#
_entry.id   f781ed35977742a7c464edbb0d6bcd68
#
_cell.length_a   1.000
_cell.length_b   1.000
_cell.length_c   1.000
_cell.angle_alpha   90.00
_cell.angle_beta   90.00
_cell.angle_gamma   90.00
#
_symmetry.space_group_name_H-M   'P 1'
#
loop_
_entity.id
_entity.type
_entity.pdbx_description
1 polymer ?
#
loop_
_entity_poly.entity_id
_entity_poly.type
_entity_poly.pdbx_seq_one_letter_code
_entity_poly.pdbx_strand_id
1 'polypeptide(L)'
;MGPHLMLGWPGFRHVAQSTSRASLASLVALTALAVALPALAQTAAEPAVTGDVPMADYLALLQQISPAARQGAQAYLHAHERRCRRSLSSRELRQAMAEGDGDPLLMAMIRASHLQDGPGLARLGEQVSCTRRAAR
;
A
#
# COMPACT_ATOMS: atom_id res chain seq x y z
N MET A 1 43.24 -6.25 -23.24
CA MET A 1 42.63 -6.06 -24.56
C MET A 1 41.55 -7.12 -24.74
N GLY A 2 40.27 -6.74 -24.64
CA GLY A 2 39.10 -7.62 -24.82
C GLY A 2 37.90 -6.73 -25.10
N PRO A 3 37.13 -6.99 -26.14
CA PRO A 3 36.22 -6.01 -26.74
C PRO A 3 34.88 -5.91 -26.02
N HIS A 4 34.39 -4.67 -25.97
CA HIS A 4 33.05 -4.25 -25.58
C HIS A 4 31.98 -4.88 -26.47
N LEU A 5 31.03 -5.61 -25.86
CA LEU A 5 29.78 -5.95 -26.51
C LEU A 5 28.69 -4.97 -26.07
N MET A 6 28.48 -3.96 -26.89
CA MET A 6 27.32 -3.09 -26.90
C MET A 6 26.14 -3.91 -27.39
N LEU A 7 25.19 -4.27 -26.50
CA LEU A 7 23.86 -4.75 -26.94
C LEU A 7 22.93 -3.55 -27.04
N GLY A 8 22.64 -3.19 -28.28
CA GLY A 8 21.68 -2.15 -28.61
C GLY A 8 20.25 -2.56 -28.28
N TRP A 9 19.51 -1.66 -27.68
CA TRP A 9 18.08 -1.78 -27.39
C TRP A 9 17.29 -1.30 -28.60
N PRO A 10 16.42 -2.09 -29.20
CA PRO A 10 15.58 -1.64 -30.32
C PRO A 10 14.28 -1.02 -29.83
N GLY A 11 14.11 0.25 -30.18
CA GLY A 11 12.92 0.80 -30.80
C GLY A 11 11.55 0.67 -30.09
N PHE A 12 11.19 1.71 -29.34
CA PHE A 12 9.79 2.04 -29.09
C PHE A 12 9.13 2.45 -30.41
N ARG A 13 8.27 1.60 -30.94
CA ARG A 13 7.39 1.94 -32.07
C ARG A 13 6.23 2.77 -31.55
N HIS A 14 6.18 4.03 -31.96
CA HIS A 14 5.01 4.89 -31.89
C HIS A 14 3.85 4.26 -32.65
N VAL A 15 2.79 3.89 -31.93
CA VAL A 15 1.50 3.56 -32.55
C VAL A 15 0.78 4.87 -32.83
N ALA A 16 0.76 5.23 -34.10
CA ALA A 16 -0.01 6.35 -34.60
C ALA A 16 -1.51 6.06 -34.44
N GLN A 17 -2.22 6.87 -33.68
CA GLN A 17 -3.68 6.85 -33.63
C GLN A 17 -4.22 7.50 -34.90
N SER A 18 -4.82 6.69 -35.74
CA SER A 18 -5.55 7.09 -36.94
C SER A 18 -6.91 7.67 -36.52
N THR A 19 -7.08 8.97 -36.70
CA THR A 19 -8.36 9.65 -36.58
C THR A 19 -9.16 9.44 -37.84
N SER A 20 -10.12 8.53 -37.84
CA SER A 20 -11.13 8.44 -38.91
C SER A 20 -12.34 9.31 -38.55
N ARG A 21 -12.39 10.48 -39.20
CA ARG A 21 -13.63 11.27 -39.36
C ARG A 21 -14.49 10.60 -40.42
N ALA A 22 -15.64 10.13 -40.07
CA ALA A 22 -16.71 9.85 -41.01
C ALA A 22 -18.01 10.48 -40.48
N SER A 23 -18.35 11.59 -41.09
CA SER A 23 -19.67 12.21 -41.04
C SER A 23 -20.70 11.27 -41.64
N LEU A 24 -21.81 11.06 -40.98
CA LEU A 24 -23.12 10.88 -41.66
C LEU A 24 -24.23 11.25 -40.68
N ALA A 25 -24.92 12.29 -41.07
CA ALA A 25 -26.17 12.75 -40.51
C ALA A 25 -27.24 11.66 -40.64
N SER A 26 -27.94 11.37 -39.56
CA SER A 26 -29.27 10.78 -39.61
C SER A 26 -30.09 11.28 -38.41
N LEU A 27 -30.97 12.19 -38.76
CA LEU A 27 -32.13 12.60 -37.96
C LEU A 27 -33.02 11.37 -37.76
N VAL A 28 -33.22 10.95 -36.52
CA VAL A 28 -34.43 10.28 -36.10
C VAL A 28 -34.81 10.82 -34.71
N ALA A 29 -35.97 11.41 -34.69
CA ALA A 29 -36.64 11.99 -33.54
C ALA A 29 -37.18 10.91 -32.60
N LEU A 30 -37.48 11.35 -31.36
CA LEU A 30 -38.38 10.81 -30.34
C LEU A 30 -37.87 9.55 -29.61
N THR A 31 -37.68 9.63 -28.36
CA THR A 31 -38.62 9.71 -27.26
C THR A 31 -37.80 9.89 -25.96
N ALA A 32 -38.06 10.97 -25.27
CA ALA A 32 -37.58 11.20 -23.92
C ALA A 32 -38.33 10.27 -22.96
N LEU A 33 -37.73 9.16 -22.63
CA LEU A 33 -38.13 8.41 -21.42
C LEU A 33 -37.05 8.68 -20.37
N ALA A 34 -37.28 9.75 -19.61
CA ALA A 34 -36.49 10.07 -18.45
C ALA A 34 -36.73 8.99 -17.40
N VAL A 35 -35.95 7.91 -17.45
CA VAL A 35 -35.81 7.01 -16.31
C VAL A 35 -34.92 7.76 -15.30
N ALA A 36 -35.55 8.44 -14.36
CA ALA A 36 -34.89 8.93 -13.17
C ALA A 36 -34.42 7.71 -12.37
N LEU A 37 -33.21 7.27 -12.63
CA LEU A 37 -32.49 6.38 -11.72
C LEU A 37 -32.21 7.19 -10.45
N PRO A 38 -32.75 6.77 -9.28
CA PRO A 38 -32.27 7.33 -8.04
C PRO A 38 -30.78 6.95 -7.98
N ALA A 39 -29.91 7.94 -8.12
CA ALA A 39 -28.54 7.83 -7.70
C ALA A 39 -28.57 7.57 -6.20
N LEU A 40 -28.59 6.29 -5.83
CA LEU A 40 -28.17 5.87 -4.50
C LEU A 40 -26.69 6.26 -4.42
N ALA A 41 -26.46 7.50 -4.00
CA ALA A 41 -25.17 7.91 -3.47
C ALA A 41 -24.93 6.99 -2.28
N GLN A 42 -24.32 5.85 -2.54
CA GLN A 42 -23.65 5.06 -1.53
C GLN A 42 -22.47 5.92 -1.09
N THR A 43 -22.75 6.82 -0.17
CA THR A 43 -21.76 7.27 0.77
C THR A 43 -21.33 5.99 1.48
N ALA A 44 -20.33 5.30 0.94
CA ALA A 44 -19.51 4.41 1.71
C ALA A 44 -18.89 5.31 2.80
N ALA A 45 -19.63 5.53 3.88
CA ALA A 45 -19.03 5.96 5.11
C ALA A 45 -18.07 4.83 5.47
N GLU A 46 -16.80 5.01 5.11
CA GLU A 46 -15.74 4.24 5.72
C GLU A 46 -16.00 4.32 7.22
N PRO A 47 -16.21 3.18 7.90
CA PRO A 47 -16.30 3.21 9.33
C PRO A 47 -14.97 3.79 9.78
N ALA A 48 -14.98 5.05 10.22
CA ALA A 48 -13.84 5.63 10.89
C ALA A 48 -13.61 4.73 12.10
N VAL A 49 -12.65 3.79 11.98
CA VAL A 49 -12.28 2.90 13.05
C VAL A 49 -11.53 3.76 14.06
N THR A 50 -12.28 4.55 14.80
CA THR A 50 -11.79 5.46 15.85
C THR A 50 -11.48 4.70 17.13
N GLY A 51 -11.90 3.44 17.22
CA GLY A 51 -11.64 2.55 18.36
C GLY A 51 -10.34 1.76 18.23
N ASP A 52 -9.92 1.18 19.34
CA ASP A 52 -8.81 0.22 19.40
C ASP A 52 -9.37 -1.14 18.92
N VAL A 53 -9.06 -1.53 17.67
CA VAL A 53 -9.44 -2.85 17.13
C VAL A 53 -8.49 -3.92 17.66
N PRO A 54 -8.95 -5.17 17.84
CA PRO A 54 -8.06 -6.27 18.15
C PRO A 54 -6.89 -6.34 17.18
N MET A 55 -5.68 -6.54 17.70
CA MET A 55 -4.47 -6.60 16.88
C MET A 55 -4.56 -7.66 15.78
N ALA A 56 -5.20 -8.80 16.08
CA ALA A 56 -5.38 -9.88 15.12
C ALA A 56 -6.20 -9.42 13.90
N ASP A 57 -7.27 -8.66 14.13
CA ASP A 57 -8.14 -8.14 13.07
C ASP A 57 -7.41 -7.09 12.22
N TYR A 58 -6.64 -6.24 12.87
CA TYR A 58 -5.81 -5.25 12.15
C TYR A 58 -4.75 -5.93 11.27
N LEU A 59 -4.08 -6.95 11.78
CA LEU A 59 -3.12 -7.73 11.00
C LEU A 59 -3.80 -8.52 9.86
N ALA A 60 -5.05 -8.96 10.04
CA ALA A 60 -5.83 -9.59 8.98
C ALA A 60 -6.15 -8.59 7.84
N LEU A 61 -6.48 -7.35 8.17
CA LEU A 61 -6.67 -6.29 7.18
C LEU A 61 -5.36 -5.98 6.42
N LEU A 62 -4.24 -5.89 7.13
CA LEU A 62 -2.92 -5.72 6.48
C LEU A 62 -2.60 -6.86 5.52
N GLN A 63 -2.96 -8.10 5.87
CA GLN A 63 -2.78 -9.27 4.99
C GLN A 63 -3.54 -9.14 3.68
N GLN A 64 -4.75 -8.56 3.70
CA GLN A 64 -5.55 -8.37 2.49
C GLN A 64 -4.93 -7.32 1.56
N ILE A 65 -4.31 -6.29 2.13
CA ILE A 65 -3.64 -5.23 1.38
C ILE A 65 -2.28 -5.73 0.86
N SER A 66 -1.47 -6.31 1.74
CA SER A 66 -0.12 -6.79 1.44
C SER A 66 0.34 -7.83 2.46
N PRO A 67 0.62 -9.07 2.03
CA PRO A 67 1.23 -10.07 2.90
C PRO A 67 2.54 -9.61 3.54
N ALA A 68 3.35 -8.87 2.80
CA ALA A 68 4.61 -8.31 3.30
C ALA A 68 4.39 -7.26 4.40
N ALA A 69 3.33 -6.43 4.27
CA ALA A 69 2.97 -5.47 5.32
C ALA A 69 2.60 -6.18 6.62
N ARG A 70 1.79 -7.25 6.54
CA ARG A 70 1.48 -8.07 7.71
C ARG A 70 2.73 -8.68 8.33
N GLN A 71 3.59 -9.32 7.52
CA GLN A 71 4.80 -9.97 8.02
C GLN A 71 5.77 -8.98 8.67
N GLY A 72 6.00 -7.83 8.04
CA GLY A 72 6.86 -6.78 8.57
C GLY A 72 6.31 -6.19 9.87
N ALA A 73 4.99 -5.94 9.93
CA ALA A 73 4.33 -5.48 11.14
C ALA A 73 4.43 -6.51 12.29
N GLN A 74 4.21 -7.78 12.01
CA GLN A 74 4.39 -8.85 13.01
C GLN A 74 5.83 -8.92 13.53
N ALA A 75 6.82 -8.86 12.64
CA ALA A 75 8.22 -8.86 13.03
C ALA A 75 8.56 -7.66 13.93
N TYR A 76 8.03 -6.47 13.59
CA TYR A 76 8.18 -5.26 14.39
C TYR A 76 7.55 -5.40 15.79
N LEU A 77 6.32 -5.91 15.88
CA LEU A 77 5.62 -6.16 17.13
C LEU A 77 6.40 -7.11 18.04
N HIS A 78 6.85 -8.24 17.49
CA HIS A 78 7.66 -9.22 18.25
C HIS A 78 8.99 -8.63 18.72
N ALA A 79 9.66 -7.86 17.87
CA ALA A 79 10.90 -7.21 18.26
C ALA A 79 10.67 -6.18 19.38
N HIS A 80 9.60 -5.39 19.30
CA HIS A 80 9.22 -4.43 20.33
C HIS A 80 8.89 -5.11 21.65
N GLU A 81 8.11 -6.19 21.63
CA GLU A 81 7.76 -6.94 22.83
C GLU A 81 9.00 -7.54 23.53
N ARG A 82 9.90 -8.16 22.75
CA ARG A 82 11.14 -8.73 23.29
C ARG A 82 12.04 -7.68 23.92
N ARG A 83 12.19 -6.53 23.27
CA ARG A 83 13.12 -5.48 23.70
C ARG A 83 12.55 -4.56 24.78
N CYS A 84 11.27 -4.22 24.66
CA CYS A 84 10.63 -3.23 25.51
C CYS A 84 9.74 -3.85 26.59
N ARG A 85 9.57 -5.17 26.58
CA ARG A 85 8.71 -5.90 27.53
C ARG A 85 7.28 -5.35 27.56
N ARG A 86 6.83 -4.80 26.44
CA ARG A 86 5.50 -4.20 26.25
C ARG A 86 5.00 -4.49 24.85
N SER A 87 3.77 -4.93 24.73
CA SER A 87 3.08 -5.06 23.47
C SER A 87 2.56 -3.69 23.00
N LEU A 88 2.57 -3.46 21.70
CA LEU A 88 1.94 -2.30 21.08
C LEU A 88 0.45 -2.58 20.85
N SER A 89 -0.37 -1.55 20.99
CA SER A 89 -1.77 -1.59 20.57
C SER A 89 -1.88 -1.41 19.05
N SER A 90 -3.03 -1.80 18.48
CA SER A 90 -3.32 -1.58 17.06
C SER A 90 -3.33 -0.10 16.69
N ARG A 91 -3.74 0.77 17.63
CA ARG A 91 -3.66 2.22 17.45
C ARG A 91 -2.22 2.71 17.32
N GLU A 92 -1.33 2.24 18.21
CA GLU A 92 0.09 2.61 18.15
C GLU A 92 0.74 2.12 16.86
N LEU A 93 0.40 0.91 16.41
CA LEU A 93 0.92 0.39 15.15
C LEU A 93 0.40 1.19 13.95
N ARG A 94 -0.91 1.53 13.92
CA ARG A 94 -1.47 2.40 12.88
C ARG A 94 -0.79 3.76 12.85
N GLN A 95 -0.58 4.34 14.02
CA GLN A 95 0.10 5.61 14.13
C GLN A 95 1.53 5.53 13.60
N ALA A 96 2.26 4.46 13.91
CA ALA A 96 3.61 4.23 13.38
C ALA A 96 3.62 4.07 11.86
N MET A 97 2.53 3.59 11.25
CA MET A 97 2.40 3.47 9.78
C MET A 97 1.96 4.77 9.11
N ALA A 98 1.22 5.64 9.81
CA ALA A 98 0.52 6.80 9.22
C ALA A 98 1.24 8.13 9.46
N GLU A 99 2.15 8.26 10.44
CA GLU A 99 2.85 9.52 10.73
C GLU A 99 3.92 9.79 9.68
N GLY A 100 3.74 10.86 8.91
CA GLY A 100 4.67 11.25 7.84
C GLY A 100 4.81 10.13 6.81
N ASP A 101 6.05 9.72 6.57
CA ASP A 101 6.38 8.58 5.69
C ASP A 101 6.34 7.22 6.43
N GLY A 102 5.77 7.18 7.62
CA GLY A 102 5.77 6.04 8.53
C GLY A 102 7.04 5.92 9.38
N ASP A 103 6.98 5.07 10.40
CA ASP A 103 8.17 4.74 11.20
C ASP A 103 9.23 4.09 10.30
N PRO A 104 10.45 4.66 10.20
CA PRO A 104 11.45 4.20 9.24
C PRO A 104 11.86 2.73 9.45
N LEU A 105 11.87 2.27 10.71
CA LEU A 105 12.25 0.91 11.02
C LEU A 105 11.14 -0.08 10.66
N LEU A 106 9.88 0.28 10.95
CA LEU A 106 8.71 -0.51 10.53
C LEU A 106 8.65 -0.61 9.00
N MET A 107 8.85 0.50 8.29
CA MET A 107 8.87 0.51 6.82
C MET A 107 10.02 -0.32 6.25
N ALA A 108 11.21 -0.28 6.89
CA ALA A 108 12.33 -1.13 6.52
C ALA A 108 12.03 -2.63 6.73
N MET A 109 11.34 -2.98 7.82
CA MET A 109 10.91 -4.36 8.08
C MET A 109 9.88 -4.85 7.07
N ILE A 110 8.91 -4.01 6.67
CA ILE A 110 7.94 -4.34 5.62
C ILE A 110 8.67 -4.58 4.29
N ARG A 111 9.64 -3.73 3.95
CA ARG A 111 10.46 -3.90 2.74
C ARG A 111 11.29 -5.19 2.79
N ALA A 112 11.94 -5.49 3.92
CA ALA A 112 12.70 -6.73 4.09
C ALA A 112 11.80 -7.96 3.96
N SER A 113 10.57 -7.90 4.49
CA SER A 113 9.55 -8.95 4.31
C SER A 113 9.15 -9.13 2.85
N HIS A 114 8.98 -8.03 2.11
CA HIS A 114 8.68 -8.07 0.67
C HIS A 114 9.79 -8.74 -0.13
N LEU A 115 11.05 -8.51 0.25
CA LEU A 115 12.24 -9.10 -0.36
C LEU A 115 12.57 -10.49 0.19
N GLN A 116 11.78 -10.99 1.14
CA GLN A 116 12.03 -12.25 1.86
C GLN A 116 13.42 -12.30 2.53
N ASP A 117 13.95 -11.15 2.95
CA ASP A 117 15.24 -11.01 3.63
C ASP A 117 15.10 -11.30 5.14
N GLY A 118 15.07 -12.58 5.48
CA GLY A 118 15.01 -13.03 6.88
C GLY A 118 16.16 -12.50 7.75
N PRO A 119 17.43 -12.61 7.31
CA PRO A 119 18.56 -12.00 8.01
C PRO A 119 18.45 -10.49 8.20
N GLY A 120 17.94 -9.77 7.21
CA GLY A 120 17.65 -8.34 7.30
C GLY A 120 16.61 -8.03 8.36
N LEU A 121 15.50 -8.79 8.38
CA LEU A 121 14.48 -8.66 9.42
C LEU A 121 15.04 -8.85 10.83
N ALA A 122 15.90 -9.86 11.02
CA ALA A 122 16.54 -10.11 12.32
C ALA A 122 17.38 -8.92 12.76
N ARG A 123 18.25 -8.41 11.90
CA ARG A 123 19.09 -7.22 12.19
C ARG A 123 18.27 -5.97 12.46
N LEU A 124 17.18 -5.75 11.73
CA LEU A 124 16.27 -4.62 11.98
C LEU A 124 15.58 -4.78 13.34
N GLY A 125 15.22 -5.99 13.74
CA GLY A 125 14.64 -6.27 15.04
C GLY A 125 15.52 -5.85 16.22
N GLU A 126 16.86 -5.94 16.06
CA GLU A 126 17.82 -5.48 17.04
C GLU A 126 17.84 -3.95 17.23
N GLN A 127 17.34 -3.20 16.25
CA GLN A 127 17.35 -1.73 16.24
C GLN A 127 16.08 -1.12 16.84
N VAL A 128 15.08 -1.93 17.19
CA VAL A 128 13.84 -1.43 17.81
C VAL A 128 14.16 -0.71 19.12
N SER A 129 13.75 0.54 19.23
CA SER A 129 13.92 1.37 20.41
C SER A 129 12.60 1.48 21.17
N CYS A 130 12.69 1.51 22.52
CA CYS A 130 11.50 1.58 23.37
C CYS A 130 10.99 3.00 23.61
N THR A 131 11.79 3.98 23.26
CA THR A 131 11.39 5.39 23.27
C THR A 131 10.86 5.74 21.88
N ARG A 132 9.60 6.19 21.83
CA ARG A 132 9.05 6.73 20.57
C ARG A 132 9.92 7.92 20.15
N ARG A 133 10.73 7.75 19.12
CA ARG A 133 11.42 8.87 18.51
C ARG A 133 10.34 9.66 17.79
N ALA A 134 9.87 10.76 18.40
CA ALA A 134 9.03 11.70 17.70
C ALA A 134 9.76 12.08 16.41
N ALA A 135 9.13 11.81 15.27
CA ALA A 135 9.64 12.26 13.97
C ALA A 135 9.74 13.79 14.05
N ARG A 136 10.98 14.32 13.92
CA ARG A 136 11.25 15.75 13.83
C ARG A 136 11.14 16.17 12.37
#